data_73192c7e8d3fee879899680cd17de6f2
#
_entry.id   73192c7e8d3fee879899680cd17de6f2
#
_cell.length_a   1.000
_cell.length_b   1.000
_cell.length_c   1.000
_cell.angle_alpha   90.00
_cell.angle_beta   90.00
_cell.angle_gamma   90.00
#
_symmetry.space_group_name_H-M   'P 1'
#
loop_
_entity.id
_entity.type
_entity.pdbx_description
1 polymer ?
#
loop_
_entity_poly.entity_id
_entity_poly.type
_entity_poly.pdbx_seq_one_letter_code
_entity_poly.pdbx_strand_id
1 'polypeptide(L)'
;MNEIYTPSSIFCTIANFYTLPDELKKPIILKGIFLRGNNGYDTLKDIVNDSYLRLVVPQNMKTYLHDNIVYSFTGVLSSRMFKGNMIFSFYVTEMPEHAPVVDSRLEEINELLRIKESKSSVLVPSDIIRKNLMEEKRTKILCVFPNETKTRDEFMKQFSSYAGAYIITEKHANFAIADAFQSQIKEFDQMGYEIIILLRGGVENQDMFNNLDIAKTLLEMKTPLLLGVGHLSSNIILRNFVPEWKANPTETGILLRDLAKDRVDKLLLVKERDELRKSILNKDNVIKEKDKVLLEKDKTLNQRIVQLKQIENELNQLRQQITNNPYKEKLQIAIFLCAVLLLIIILLCII
;
A
#
# COMPACT_ATOMS: atom_id res chain seq x y z
N MET A 1 26.51 37.22 -2.09
CA MET A 1 26.40 36.04 -3.00
C MET A 1 24.92 35.86 -3.29
N ASN A 2 24.53 35.86 -4.57
CA ASN A 2 23.15 35.58 -4.92
C ASN A 2 22.94 34.07 -4.80
N GLU A 3 21.96 33.63 -4.00
CA GLU A 3 21.61 32.23 -3.88
C GLU A 3 21.08 31.70 -5.21
N ILE A 4 21.55 30.51 -5.61
CA ILE A 4 21.10 29.82 -6.80
C ILE A 4 20.02 28.83 -6.42
N TYR A 5 18.82 28.96 -7.01
CA TYR A 5 17.70 28.08 -6.81
C TYR A 5 17.54 27.08 -7.96
N THR A 6 16.89 25.95 -7.66
CA THR A 6 16.35 25.02 -8.64
C THR A 6 14.83 24.97 -8.56
N PRO A 7 14.10 24.43 -9.55
CA PRO A 7 12.65 24.26 -9.45
C PRO A 7 12.22 23.54 -8.17
N SER A 8 12.90 22.46 -7.77
CA SER A 8 12.61 21.73 -6.55
C SER A 8 12.83 22.55 -5.30
N SER A 9 13.96 23.30 -5.20
CA SER A 9 14.22 24.14 -4.03
C SER A 9 13.19 25.22 -3.85
N ILE A 10 12.69 25.81 -4.95
CA ILE A 10 11.59 26.76 -4.92
C ILE A 10 10.31 26.13 -4.37
N PHE A 11 9.91 24.96 -4.86
CA PHE A 11 8.71 24.28 -4.35
C PHE A 11 8.84 23.89 -2.89
N CYS A 12 10.00 23.43 -2.43
CA CYS A 12 10.25 23.16 -1.02
C CYS A 12 10.13 24.43 -0.16
N THR A 13 10.66 25.56 -0.65
CA THR A 13 10.57 26.83 0.07
C THR A 13 9.13 27.33 0.18
N ILE A 14 8.32 27.15 -0.87
CA ILE A 14 6.92 27.60 -0.91
C ILE A 14 5.98 26.66 -0.17
N ALA A 15 6.27 25.37 -0.07
CA ALA A 15 5.37 24.36 0.50
C ALA A 15 4.86 24.68 1.92
N ASN A 16 5.61 25.48 2.66
CA ASN A 16 5.28 25.87 4.03
C ASN A 16 4.61 27.25 4.14
N PHE A 17 4.30 27.93 3.02
CA PHE A 17 3.76 29.29 3.03
C PHE A 17 2.49 29.41 2.19
N TYR A 18 1.51 30.18 2.69
CA TYR A 18 0.31 30.53 1.93
C TYR A 18 0.56 31.67 0.91
N THR A 19 1.68 32.36 1.04
CA THR A 19 2.13 33.45 0.14
C THR A 19 3.60 33.22 -0.20
N LEU A 20 4.05 33.75 -1.34
CA LEU A 20 5.46 33.76 -1.72
C LEU A 20 6.31 34.43 -0.62
N PRO A 21 7.32 33.74 -0.08
CA PRO A 21 8.30 34.34 0.84
C PRO A 21 8.94 35.59 0.22
N ASP A 22 9.29 36.56 1.05
CA ASP A 22 9.87 37.82 0.57
C ASP A 22 11.20 37.64 -0.16
N GLU A 23 11.95 36.59 0.16
CA GLU A 23 13.17 36.22 -0.53
C GLU A 23 12.93 35.85 -2.00
N LEU A 24 11.81 35.19 -2.32
CA LEU A 24 11.43 34.78 -3.68
C LEU A 24 10.67 35.87 -4.45
N LYS A 25 10.32 36.98 -3.82
CA LYS A 25 9.74 38.16 -4.48
C LYS A 25 10.79 39.06 -5.14
N LYS A 26 12.06 38.89 -4.78
CA LYS A 26 13.20 39.61 -5.36
C LYS A 26 13.72 38.85 -6.58
N PRO A 27 14.52 39.50 -7.46
CA PRO A 27 15.23 38.76 -8.50
C PRO A 27 16.13 37.68 -7.90
N ILE A 28 15.95 36.45 -8.38
CA ILE A 28 16.72 35.27 -7.97
C ILE A 28 17.36 34.63 -9.20
N ILE A 29 18.38 33.81 -8.99
CA ILE A 29 18.96 32.98 -10.03
C ILE A 29 18.32 31.58 -9.95
N LEU A 30 17.71 31.15 -11.06
CA LEU A 30 17.08 29.84 -11.20
C LEU A 30 17.86 28.98 -12.17
N LYS A 31 18.35 27.82 -11.73
CA LYS A 31 19.13 26.86 -12.54
C LYS A 31 18.31 25.61 -12.84
N GLY A 32 18.31 25.15 -14.09
CA GLY A 32 17.62 23.93 -14.51
C GLY A 32 17.78 23.65 -16.00
N ILE A 33 17.17 22.56 -16.45
CA ILE A 33 17.14 22.13 -17.85
C ILE A 33 15.98 22.86 -18.54
N PHE A 34 16.31 23.62 -19.59
CA PHE A 34 15.30 24.28 -20.41
C PHE A 34 14.57 23.27 -21.28
N LEU A 35 13.25 23.29 -21.26
CA LEU A 35 12.39 22.50 -22.12
C LEU A 35 11.44 23.41 -22.89
N ARG A 36 11.52 23.34 -24.21
CA ARG A 36 10.66 24.14 -25.08
C ARG A 36 9.25 23.55 -25.14
N GLY A 37 8.27 24.35 -24.81
CA GLY A 37 6.87 23.91 -24.80
C GLY A 37 6.18 24.07 -26.14
N ASN A 38 5.44 23.05 -26.57
CA ASN A 38 4.67 23.07 -27.83
C ASN A 38 3.46 24.02 -27.79
N ASN A 39 3.01 24.45 -26.60
CA ASN A 39 1.81 25.28 -26.38
C ASN A 39 2.15 26.72 -25.95
N GLY A 40 3.33 27.20 -26.29
CA GLY A 40 3.76 28.59 -25.97
C GLY A 40 4.25 28.81 -24.55
N TYR A 41 4.34 27.77 -23.73
CA TYR A 41 4.87 27.83 -22.37
C TYR A 41 6.11 26.95 -22.25
N ASP A 42 7.25 27.62 -22.09
CA ASP A 42 8.49 26.93 -21.81
C ASP A 42 8.50 26.51 -20.33
N THR A 43 9.26 25.48 -20.01
CA THR A 43 9.43 24.99 -18.64
C THR A 43 10.89 24.84 -18.31
N LEU A 44 11.20 24.97 -17.02
CA LEU A 44 12.50 24.62 -16.49
C LEU A 44 12.34 23.37 -15.63
N LYS A 45 12.97 22.29 -16.04
CA LYS A 45 13.02 21.04 -15.30
C LYS A 45 14.15 21.11 -14.28
N ASP A 46 13.89 20.60 -13.07
CA ASP A 46 14.97 20.43 -12.09
C ASP A 46 16.03 19.43 -12.60
N ILE A 47 17.29 19.67 -12.24
CA ILE A 47 18.41 18.86 -12.71
C ILE A 47 18.37 17.44 -12.10
N VAL A 48 17.77 17.30 -10.92
CA VAL A 48 17.84 16.09 -10.10
C VAL A 48 16.48 15.42 -9.92
N ASN A 49 15.42 16.22 -9.86
CA ASN A 49 14.06 15.73 -9.57
C ASN A 49 13.13 16.00 -10.74
N ASP A 50 12.01 15.27 -10.82
CA ASP A 50 10.96 15.51 -11.80
C ASP A 50 10.06 16.71 -11.43
N SER A 51 10.68 17.80 -10.97
CA SER A 51 9.99 19.06 -10.69
C SER A 51 10.11 20.00 -11.88
N TYR A 52 9.00 20.62 -12.25
CA TYR A 52 8.92 21.50 -13.41
C TYR A 52 8.37 22.85 -12.98
N LEU A 53 9.02 23.92 -13.38
CA LEU A 53 8.55 25.27 -13.18
C LEU A 53 8.31 25.95 -14.52
N ARG A 54 7.14 26.57 -14.65
CA ARG A 54 6.80 27.33 -15.86
C ARG A 54 7.75 28.50 -16.03
N LEU A 55 8.34 28.61 -17.20
CA LEU A 55 9.26 29.67 -17.58
C LEU A 55 8.60 30.64 -18.57
N VAL A 56 8.69 31.91 -18.28
CA VAL A 56 8.25 32.98 -19.18
C VAL A 56 9.49 33.71 -19.68
N VAL A 57 9.92 33.38 -20.90
CA VAL A 57 11.11 33.93 -21.53
C VAL A 57 10.70 34.98 -22.57
N PRO A 58 11.30 36.18 -22.55
CA PRO A 58 11.10 37.17 -23.61
C PRO A 58 11.46 36.64 -24.99
N GLN A 59 10.70 37.02 -26.02
CA GLN A 59 10.84 36.46 -27.36
C GLN A 59 12.25 36.69 -27.97
N ASN A 60 12.87 37.84 -27.68
CA ASN A 60 14.23 38.12 -28.13
C ASN A 60 15.29 37.22 -27.49
N MET A 61 15.01 36.60 -26.36
CA MET A 61 15.93 35.66 -25.68
C MET A 61 15.71 34.22 -26.12
N LYS A 62 14.48 33.87 -26.54
CA LYS A 62 14.13 32.49 -26.94
C LYS A 62 14.95 31.94 -28.11
N THR A 63 15.42 32.78 -28.98
CA THR A 63 16.21 32.38 -30.17
C THR A 63 17.58 31.79 -29.81
N TYR A 64 18.10 32.14 -28.64
CA TYR A 64 19.41 31.68 -28.17
C TYR A 64 19.31 30.45 -27.26
N LEU A 65 18.12 29.99 -26.96
CA LEU A 65 17.92 28.82 -26.07
C LEU A 65 17.77 27.54 -26.87
N HIS A 66 18.50 26.53 -26.46
CA HIS A 66 18.43 25.18 -27.03
C HIS A 66 17.70 24.26 -26.03
N ASP A 67 16.87 23.37 -26.56
CA ASP A 67 16.11 22.39 -25.78
C ASP A 67 17.02 21.38 -25.08
N ASN A 68 16.63 20.93 -23.89
CA ASN A 68 17.39 19.97 -23.08
C ASN A 68 18.78 20.44 -22.61
N ILE A 69 19.01 21.74 -22.57
CA ILE A 69 20.26 22.34 -22.08
C ILE A 69 20.05 22.99 -20.71
N VAL A 70 21.07 22.90 -19.87
CA VAL A 70 21.08 23.56 -18.54
C VAL A 70 21.38 25.04 -18.71
N TYR A 71 20.51 25.87 -18.13
CA TYR A 71 20.69 27.31 -18.06
C TYR A 71 20.53 27.81 -16.64
N SER A 72 21.15 28.96 -16.34
CA SER A 72 20.89 29.75 -15.15
C SER A 72 20.22 31.05 -15.58
N PHE A 73 18.99 31.25 -15.18
CA PHE A 73 18.22 32.44 -15.52
C PHE A 73 18.11 33.35 -14.31
N THR A 74 18.33 34.66 -14.51
CA THR A 74 17.95 35.66 -13.52
C THR A 74 16.53 36.10 -13.80
N GLY A 75 15.71 36.24 -12.77
CA GLY A 75 14.31 36.61 -12.95
C GLY A 75 13.53 36.67 -11.65
N VAL A 76 12.22 36.84 -11.80
CA VAL A 76 11.28 36.99 -10.67
C VAL A 76 10.24 35.87 -10.70
N LEU A 77 10.02 35.26 -9.54
CA LEU A 77 8.94 34.29 -9.37
C LEU A 77 7.62 35.02 -9.13
N SER A 78 6.58 34.60 -9.84
CA SER A 78 5.22 35.07 -9.68
C SER A 78 4.26 33.93 -9.45
N SER A 79 3.25 34.14 -8.63
CA SER A 79 2.17 33.20 -8.40
C SER A 79 0.83 33.80 -8.80
N ARG A 80 -0.06 33.00 -9.38
CA ARG A 80 -1.44 33.41 -9.68
C ARG A 80 -2.40 32.27 -9.43
N MET A 81 -3.60 32.60 -9.01
CA MET A 81 -4.70 31.63 -8.92
C MET A 81 -5.36 31.44 -10.29
N PHE A 82 -5.53 30.21 -10.72
CA PHE A 82 -6.28 29.86 -11.92
C PHE A 82 -7.11 28.60 -11.68
N LYS A 83 -8.43 28.70 -11.81
CA LYS A 83 -9.38 27.59 -11.59
C LYS A 83 -9.17 26.85 -10.25
N GLY A 84 -8.91 27.62 -9.18
CA GLY A 84 -8.69 27.08 -7.84
C GLY A 84 -7.29 26.52 -7.56
N ASN A 85 -6.40 26.50 -8.55
CA ASN A 85 -5.02 26.05 -8.41
C ASN A 85 -4.06 27.25 -8.42
N MET A 86 -3.03 27.19 -7.57
CA MET A 86 -1.95 28.18 -7.59
C MET A 86 -0.93 27.79 -8.68
N ILE A 87 -0.72 28.68 -9.63
CA ILE A 87 0.25 28.50 -10.71
C ILE A 87 1.45 29.41 -10.44
N PHE A 88 2.63 28.81 -10.39
CA PHE A 88 3.90 29.52 -10.31
C PHE A 88 4.49 29.69 -11.70
N SER A 89 5.05 30.88 -11.96
CA SER A 89 5.74 31.17 -13.21
C SER A 89 6.98 32.02 -12.92
N PHE A 90 8.10 31.67 -13.52
CA PHE A 90 9.33 32.41 -13.40
C PHE A 90 9.51 33.30 -14.64
N TYR A 91 9.57 34.59 -14.43
CA TYR A 91 9.74 35.59 -15.47
C TYR A 91 11.22 35.94 -15.61
N VAL A 92 11.82 35.51 -16.72
CA VAL A 92 13.24 35.77 -17.01
C VAL A 92 13.44 37.23 -17.31
N THR A 93 14.36 37.88 -16.59
CA THR A 93 14.77 39.28 -16.80
C THR A 93 16.12 39.35 -17.49
N GLU A 94 17.01 38.42 -17.20
CA GLU A 94 18.36 38.39 -17.76
C GLU A 94 18.77 36.97 -18.14
N MET A 95 19.53 36.85 -19.20
CA MET A 95 20.16 35.59 -19.63
C MET A 95 21.64 35.58 -19.29
N PRO A 96 22.22 34.42 -19.03
CA PRO A 96 23.67 34.32 -18.87
C PRO A 96 24.38 34.73 -20.17
N GLU A 97 25.44 35.52 -20.03
CA GLU A 97 26.23 36.02 -21.15
C GLU A 97 27.05 34.93 -21.88
N HIS A 98 27.04 33.68 -21.41
CA HIS A 98 27.93 32.62 -21.92
C HIS A 98 27.16 31.39 -22.38
N ALA A 99 27.78 30.69 -23.35
CA ALA A 99 27.38 29.39 -23.84
C ALA A 99 27.03 28.41 -22.73
N PRO A 100 26.15 27.44 -22.98
CA PRO A 100 25.75 26.49 -21.96
C PRO A 100 27.00 25.82 -21.38
N VAL A 101 27.26 26.07 -20.13
CA VAL A 101 28.25 25.28 -19.40
C VAL A 101 27.63 23.90 -19.25
N VAL A 102 28.18 22.94 -19.98
CA VAL A 102 27.86 21.53 -19.75
C VAL A 102 28.31 21.26 -18.32
N ASP A 103 27.32 21.12 -17.42
CA ASP A 103 27.60 20.87 -16.02
C ASP A 103 28.07 19.42 -15.94
N SER A 104 29.37 19.23 -15.72
CA SER A 104 29.96 17.88 -15.58
C SER A 104 29.22 17.03 -14.56
N ARG A 105 28.65 17.66 -13.54
CA ARG A 105 27.82 17.00 -12.53
C ARG A 105 26.51 16.47 -13.10
N LEU A 106 25.91 17.16 -14.08
CA LEU A 106 24.69 16.70 -14.75
C LEU A 106 24.96 15.47 -15.63
N GLU A 107 26.09 15.46 -16.34
CA GLU A 107 26.51 14.29 -17.14
C GLU A 107 26.71 13.08 -16.23
N GLU A 108 27.36 13.26 -15.10
CA GLU A 108 27.57 12.20 -14.11
C GLU A 108 26.24 11.69 -13.53
N ILE A 109 25.29 12.56 -13.17
CA ILE A 109 23.95 12.18 -12.72
C ILE A 109 23.23 11.37 -13.80
N ASN A 110 23.25 11.82 -15.04
CA ASN A 110 22.61 11.14 -16.17
C ASN A 110 23.23 9.76 -16.41
N GLU A 111 24.53 9.63 -16.27
CA GLU A 111 25.22 8.33 -16.40
C GLU A 111 24.81 7.38 -15.27
N LEU A 112 24.74 7.86 -14.01
CA LEU A 112 24.27 7.05 -12.88
C LEU A 112 22.80 6.62 -13.05
N LEU A 113 21.94 7.47 -13.60
CA LEU A 113 20.54 7.13 -13.90
C LEU A 113 20.46 6.05 -15.00
N ARG A 114 21.28 6.12 -16.04
CA ARG A 114 21.37 5.06 -17.07
C ARG A 114 21.85 3.74 -16.46
N ILE A 115 22.83 3.76 -15.55
CA ILE A 115 23.29 2.57 -14.84
C ILE A 115 22.13 1.99 -14.01
N LYS A 116 21.34 2.81 -13.33
CA LYS A 116 20.16 2.36 -12.59
C LYS A 116 19.13 1.69 -13.50
N GLU A 117 18.80 2.33 -14.63
CA GLU A 117 17.82 1.83 -15.61
C GLU A 117 18.27 0.53 -16.28
N SER A 118 19.57 0.35 -16.49
CA SER A 118 20.14 -0.87 -17.09
C SER A 118 20.05 -2.10 -16.18
N LYS A 119 19.85 -1.90 -14.87
CA LYS A 119 19.66 -2.99 -13.91
C LYS A 119 18.25 -3.57 -14.06
N SER A 120 18.14 -4.67 -14.76
CA SER A 120 16.90 -5.33 -15.21
C SER A 120 15.98 -5.86 -14.10
N SER A 121 16.40 -5.87 -12.84
CA SER A 121 15.54 -6.24 -11.70
C SER A 121 16.04 -5.58 -10.41
N VAL A 122 15.57 -4.38 -10.16
CA VAL A 122 15.82 -3.75 -8.86
C VAL A 122 14.84 -4.37 -7.86
N LEU A 123 15.36 -5.20 -6.95
CA LEU A 123 14.58 -5.77 -5.86
C LEU A 123 14.19 -4.66 -4.88
N VAL A 124 12.90 -4.43 -4.73
CA VAL A 124 12.36 -3.45 -3.78
C VAL A 124 12.32 -4.08 -2.37
N PRO A 125 12.93 -3.44 -1.36
CA PRO A 125 12.96 -3.97 0.01
C PRO A 125 11.60 -4.36 0.57
N SER A 126 10.57 -3.54 0.39
CA SER A 126 9.23 -3.84 0.87
C SER A 126 8.62 -5.09 0.23
N ASP A 127 8.95 -5.41 -1.03
CA ASP A 127 8.45 -6.60 -1.71
C ASP A 127 9.13 -7.88 -1.20
N ILE A 128 10.44 -7.80 -0.90
CA ILE A 128 11.16 -8.90 -0.24
C ILE A 128 10.56 -9.19 1.13
N ILE A 129 10.31 -8.14 1.92
CA ILE A 129 9.67 -8.28 3.23
C ILE A 129 8.30 -8.94 3.09
N ARG A 130 7.44 -8.45 2.19
CA ARG A 130 6.11 -9.03 1.94
C ARG A 130 6.20 -10.51 1.56
N LYS A 131 7.10 -10.85 0.64
CA LYS A 131 7.31 -12.24 0.22
C LYS A 131 7.73 -13.11 1.40
N ASN A 132 8.76 -12.72 2.15
CA ASN A 132 9.25 -13.47 3.30
C ASN A 132 8.17 -13.63 4.38
N LEU A 133 7.42 -12.57 4.67
CA LEU A 133 6.31 -12.62 5.60
C LEU A 133 5.18 -13.56 5.14
N MET A 134 4.90 -13.65 3.84
CA MET A 134 3.94 -14.62 3.29
C MET A 134 4.44 -16.07 3.39
N GLU A 135 5.74 -16.29 3.24
CA GLU A 135 6.40 -17.59 3.38
C GLU A 135 6.70 -17.95 4.84
N GLU A 136 6.21 -17.18 5.80
CA GLU A 136 6.46 -17.32 7.24
C GLU A 136 7.93 -17.22 7.64
N LYS A 137 8.73 -16.57 6.81
CA LYS A 137 10.14 -16.32 7.05
C LYS A 137 10.34 -14.93 7.67
N ARG A 138 11.31 -14.85 8.58
CA ARG A 138 11.76 -13.59 9.15
C ARG A 138 12.86 -13.01 8.29
N THR A 139 12.65 -11.82 7.74
CA THR A 139 13.66 -11.14 6.91
C THR A 139 14.85 -10.71 7.75
N LYS A 140 16.07 -11.00 7.27
CA LYS A 140 17.33 -10.56 7.90
C LYS A 140 17.65 -9.15 7.46
N ILE A 141 17.53 -8.20 8.36
CA ILE A 141 17.70 -6.78 8.10
C ILE A 141 18.90 -6.24 8.86
N LEU A 142 19.79 -5.55 8.16
CA LEU A 142 20.82 -4.73 8.77
C LEU A 142 20.33 -3.28 8.85
N CYS A 143 20.19 -2.75 10.05
CA CYS A 143 19.89 -1.34 10.30
C CYS A 143 21.20 -0.59 10.61
N VAL A 144 21.51 0.41 9.81
CA VAL A 144 22.72 1.21 9.93
C VAL A 144 22.34 2.60 10.44
N PHE A 145 22.87 2.94 11.60
CA PHE A 145 22.64 4.20 12.30
C PHE A 145 23.89 5.07 12.37
N PRO A 146 23.78 6.38 12.55
CA PRO A 146 24.87 7.20 13.05
C PRO A 146 25.23 6.78 14.50
N ASN A 147 26.34 7.27 15.01
CA ASN A 147 26.75 7.00 16.39
C ASN A 147 25.81 7.61 17.45
N GLU A 148 24.85 8.44 17.03
CA GLU A 148 23.87 9.06 17.91
C GLU A 148 22.67 8.14 18.15
N THR A 149 22.22 8.05 19.41
CA THR A 149 21.13 7.14 19.82
C THR A 149 19.74 7.59 19.39
N LYS A 150 19.51 8.90 19.26
CA LYS A 150 18.19 9.49 18.98
C LYS A 150 17.52 8.91 17.73
N THR A 151 18.26 8.81 16.64
CA THR A 151 17.75 8.24 15.38
C THR A 151 17.26 6.81 15.53
N ARG A 152 18.02 6.00 16.29
CA ARG A 152 17.68 4.62 16.60
C ARG A 152 16.36 4.53 17.38
N ASP A 153 16.23 5.33 18.42
CA ASP A 153 15.05 5.30 19.30
C ASP A 153 13.79 5.76 18.56
N GLU A 154 13.89 6.79 17.73
CA GLU A 154 12.80 7.24 16.86
C GLU A 154 12.31 6.14 15.90
N PHE A 155 13.25 5.41 15.28
CA PHE A 155 12.94 4.30 14.39
C PHE A 155 12.32 3.12 15.15
N MET A 156 12.98 2.61 16.20
CA MET A 156 12.55 1.43 16.94
C MET A 156 11.19 1.61 17.59
N LYS A 157 10.87 2.81 18.08
CA LYS A 157 9.58 3.13 18.70
C LYS A 157 8.40 2.84 17.79
N GLN A 158 8.57 2.96 16.46
CA GLN A 158 7.46 2.83 15.52
C GLN A 158 7.01 1.39 15.29
N PHE A 159 7.91 0.41 15.38
CA PHE A 159 7.59 -0.98 15.07
C PHE A 159 7.98 -2.00 16.15
N SER A 160 8.37 -1.55 17.34
CA SER A 160 8.80 -2.42 18.45
C SER A 160 7.83 -3.58 18.75
N SER A 161 6.52 -3.33 18.68
CA SER A 161 5.48 -4.35 18.85
C SER A 161 5.48 -5.44 17.76
N TYR A 162 6.11 -5.19 16.63
CA TYR A 162 6.20 -6.11 15.49
C TYR A 162 7.63 -6.55 15.18
N ALA A 163 8.59 -6.18 16.02
CA ALA A 163 10.02 -6.51 15.81
C ALA A 163 10.26 -8.02 15.67
N GLY A 164 9.44 -8.85 16.31
CA GLY A 164 9.48 -10.31 16.17
C GLY A 164 9.24 -10.85 14.75
N ALA A 165 8.70 -10.04 13.84
CA ALA A 165 8.54 -10.40 12.42
C ALA A 165 9.86 -10.39 11.62
N TYR A 166 10.93 -9.82 12.20
CA TYR A 166 12.22 -9.57 11.56
C TYR A 166 13.38 -10.17 12.35
N ILE A 167 14.54 -10.33 11.71
CA ILE A 167 15.83 -10.57 12.35
C ILE A 167 16.64 -9.31 12.11
N ILE A 168 16.71 -8.44 13.13
CA ILE A 168 17.35 -7.14 13.02
C ILE A 168 18.76 -7.21 13.64
N THR A 169 19.73 -6.74 12.88
CA THR A 169 21.10 -6.46 13.35
C THR A 169 21.35 -4.97 13.23
N GLU A 170 21.94 -4.39 14.24
CA GLU A 170 22.27 -2.96 14.29
C GLU A 170 23.77 -2.78 14.08
N LYS A 171 24.14 -1.81 13.26
CA LYS A 171 25.51 -1.35 13.04
C LYS A 171 25.52 0.17 13.02
N HIS A 172 26.69 0.73 13.28
CA HIS A 172 26.92 2.16 13.19
C HIS A 172 27.85 2.46 12.03
N ALA A 173 27.59 3.58 11.35
CA ALA A 173 28.44 4.07 10.28
C ALA A 173 28.80 5.55 10.49
N ASN A 174 29.90 5.96 9.91
CA ASN A 174 30.34 7.35 9.93
C ASN A 174 29.65 8.12 8.79
N PHE A 175 28.54 8.77 9.12
CA PHE A 175 27.80 9.60 8.17
C PHE A 175 28.40 11.00 7.96
N ALA A 176 29.58 11.30 8.52
CA ALA A 176 30.23 12.60 8.34
C ALA A 176 31.36 12.56 7.29
N ILE A 177 31.94 11.39 7.04
CA ILE A 177 33.11 11.22 6.15
C ILE A 177 32.73 10.26 5.02
N ALA A 178 32.70 10.75 3.77
CA ALA A 178 32.23 10.00 2.61
C ALA A 178 33.02 8.70 2.37
N ASP A 179 34.33 8.75 2.37
CA ASP A 179 35.20 7.59 2.11
C ASP A 179 35.04 6.50 3.17
N ALA A 180 34.95 6.90 4.45
CA ALA A 180 34.71 5.97 5.55
C ALA A 180 33.34 5.30 5.42
N PHE A 181 32.32 6.07 5.09
CA PHE A 181 30.98 5.57 4.86
C PHE A 181 30.93 4.57 3.69
N GLN A 182 31.54 4.91 2.54
CA GLN A 182 31.59 4.02 1.37
C GLN A 182 32.27 2.69 1.70
N SER A 183 33.40 2.74 2.42
CA SER A 183 34.13 1.54 2.82
C SER A 183 33.27 0.64 3.73
N GLN A 184 32.57 1.24 4.70
CA GLN A 184 31.69 0.52 5.62
C GLN A 184 30.47 -0.08 4.88
N ILE A 185 29.88 0.65 3.94
CA ILE A 185 28.73 0.14 3.16
C ILE A 185 29.14 -1.04 2.29
N LYS A 186 30.31 -0.99 1.66
CA LYS A 186 30.84 -2.12 0.87
C LYS A 186 31.09 -3.36 1.74
N GLU A 187 31.56 -3.17 2.98
CA GLU A 187 31.70 -4.25 3.97
C GLU A 187 30.31 -4.84 4.33
N PHE A 188 29.33 -3.98 4.61
CA PHE A 188 27.98 -4.40 5.00
C PHE A 188 27.28 -5.18 3.89
N ASP A 189 27.50 -4.82 2.63
CA ASP A 189 26.94 -5.52 1.46
C ASP A 189 27.40 -6.98 1.35
N GLN A 190 28.55 -7.32 1.94
CA GLN A 190 29.12 -8.67 1.92
C GLN A 190 28.68 -9.54 3.11
N MET A 191 27.97 -8.98 4.09
CA MET A 191 27.60 -9.68 5.33
C MET A 191 26.41 -10.65 5.17
N GLY A 192 25.78 -10.73 3.99
CA GLY A 192 24.71 -11.70 3.70
C GLY A 192 23.35 -11.36 4.32
N TYR A 193 23.05 -10.09 4.52
CA TYR A 193 21.72 -9.62 4.85
C TYR A 193 20.83 -9.62 3.62
N GLU A 194 19.51 -9.77 3.82
CA GLU A 194 18.55 -9.69 2.72
C GLU A 194 18.19 -8.24 2.38
N ILE A 195 18.30 -7.35 3.36
CA ILE A 195 18.04 -5.91 3.22
C ILE A 195 18.99 -5.12 4.10
N ILE A 196 19.47 -3.99 3.60
CA ILE A 196 20.17 -2.98 4.38
C ILE A 196 19.29 -1.74 4.48
N ILE A 197 19.11 -1.20 5.68
CA ILE A 197 18.38 0.05 5.93
C ILE A 197 19.37 1.10 6.45
N LEU A 198 19.53 2.18 5.70
CA LEU A 198 20.32 3.33 6.13
C LEU A 198 19.40 4.35 6.80
N LEU A 199 19.67 4.65 8.06
CA LEU A 199 18.82 5.48 8.91
C LEU A 199 19.57 6.69 9.44
N ARG A 200 19.09 7.89 9.16
CA ARG A 200 19.60 9.11 9.74
C ARG A 200 18.49 10.15 9.87
N GLY A 201 18.32 10.69 11.07
CA GLY A 201 17.53 11.88 11.36
C GLY A 201 18.36 13.17 11.25
N GLY A 202 17.69 14.30 11.35
CA GLY A 202 18.32 15.62 11.38
C GLY A 202 18.69 16.22 10.03
N VAL A 203 19.06 17.50 10.07
CA VAL A 203 19.35 18.34 8.86
C VAL A 203 20.85 18.58 8.69
N GLU A 204 21.67 18.20 9.67
CA GLU A 204 23.11 18.43 9.63
C GLU A 204 23.83 17.50 8.65
N ASN A 205 24.86 17.99 7.97
CA ASN A 205 25.73 17.26 7.02
C ASN A 205 24.94 16.55 5.89
N GLN A 206 23.96 17.22 5.27
CA GLN A 206 23.23 16.68 4.13
C GLN A 206 24.08 16.53 2.86
N ASP A 207 25.23 17.20 2.79
CA ASP A 207 26.13 17.18 1.62
C ASP A 207 26.58 15.76 1.29
N MET A 208 26.74 14.90 2.28
CA MET A 208 27.07 13.50 2.06
C MET A 208 25.99 12.76 1.26
N PHE A 209 24.72 13.05 1.50
CA PHE A 209 23.61 12.42 0.77
C PHE A 209 23.36 13.02 -0.61
N ASN A 210 24.16 14.04 -0.98
CA ASN A 210 24.21 14.65 -2.29
C ASN A 210 25.53 14.33 -3.02
N ASN A 211 26.33 13.41 -2.49
CA ASN A 211 27.59 12.97 -3.07
C ASN A 211 27.34 11.87 -4.12
N LEU A 212 27.83 12.06 -5.35
CA LEU A 212 27.62 11.15 -6.48
C LEU A 212 28.48 9.88 -6.39
N ASP A 213 29.64 9.93 -5.73
CA ASP A 213 30.47 8.73 -5.49
C ASP A 213 29.77 7.77 -4.54
N ILE A 214 29.06 8.32 -3.53
CA ILE A 214 28.19 7.51 -2.66
C ILE A 214 27.04 6.92 -3.47
N ALA A 215 26.37 7.71 -4.34
CA ALA A 215 25.30 7.21 -5.21
C ALA A 215 25.80 6.03 -6.07
N LYS A 216 26.98 6.15 -6.66
CA LYS A 216 27.63 5.08 -7.42
C LYS A 216 27.86 3.83 -6.56
N THR A 217 28.40 4.00 -5.34
CA THR A 217 28.60 2.89 -4.42
C THR A 217 27.28 2.19 -4.08
N LEU A 218 26.21 2.94 -3.78
CA LEU A 218 24.90 2.36 -3.50
C LEU A 218 24.30 1.64 -4.70
N LEU A 219 24.52 2.15 -5.91
CA LEU A 219 24.11 1.47 -7.14
C LEU A 219 24.88 0.14 -7.38
N GLU A 220 26.13 0.04 -6.95
CA GLU A 220 26.95 -1.16 -7.09
C GLU A 220 26.58 -2.27 -6.10
N MET A 221 25.83 -1.95 -5.03
CA MET A 221 25.42 -2.93 -4.04
C MET A 221 24.57 -4.06 -4.62
N LYS A 222 24.73 -5.24 -4.05
CA LYS A 222 23.94 -6.44 -4.36
C LYS A 222 22.74 -6.56 -3.43
N THR A 223 22.93 -6.17 -2.16
CA THR A 223 21.88 -6.20 -1.16
C THR A 223 20.92 -5.03 -1.36
N PRO A 224 19.61 -5.30 -1.49
CA PRO A 224 18.59 -4.26 -1.63
C PRO A 224 18.62 -3.25 -0.48
N LEU A 225 18.56 -1.98 -0.83
CA LEU A 225 18.72 -0.86 0.10
C LEU A 225 17.41 -0.11 0.29
N LEU A 226 17.06 0.15 1.56
CA LEU A 226 16.02 1.10 1.97
C LEU A 226 16.68 2.31 2.62
N LEU A 227 16.42 3.49 2.08
CA LEU A 227 16.96 4.74 2.60
C LEU A 227 15.91 5.45 3.47
N GLY A 228 16.19 5.60 4.76
CA GLY A 228 15.38 6.35 5.73
C GLY A 228 16.13 7.57 6.26
N VAL A 229 16.43 8.53 5.35
CA VAL A 229 17.36 9.63 5.65
C VAL A 229 16.73 10.97 5.32
N GLY A 230 16.94 11.93 6.21
CA GLY A 230 16.62 13.34 6.01
C GLY A 230 15.35 13.79 6.69
N HIS A 231 14.76 14.84 6.16
CA HIS A 231 13.47 15.42 6.54
C HIS A 231 12.58 15.50 5.30
N LEU A 232 11.26 15.63 5.47
CA LEU A 232 10.30 15.73 4.34
C LEU A 232 10.69 16.79 3.30
N SER A 233 11.25 17.91 3.77
CA SER A 233 11.69 19.05 2.93
C SER A 233 13.12 18.92 2.38
N SER A 234 13.87 17.85 2.72
CA SER A 234 15.26 17.71 2.31
C SER A 234 15.38 17.22 0.88
N ASN A 235 16.09 17.95 0.04
CA ASN A 235 16.45 17.52 -1.31
C ASN A 235 17.69 16.62 -1.25
N ILE A 236 17.48 15.30 -1.32
CA ILE A 236 18.54 14.29 -1.19
C ILE A 236 18.66 13.55 -2.52
N ILE A 237 19.80 13.73 -3.19
CA ILE A 237 20.08 13.08 -4.49
C ILE A 237 20.05 11.56 -4.39
N LEU A 238 20.58 10.98 -3.30
CA LEU A 238 20.64 9.51 -3.15
C LEU A 238 19.27 8.83 -3.26
N ARG A 239 18.16 9.53 -2.99
CA ARG A 239 16.80 8.99 -3.16
C ARG A 239 16.53 8.52 -4.59
N ASN A 240 17.15 9.17 -5.58
CA ASN A 240 16.97 8.82 -6.98
C ASN A 240 17.72 7.52 -7.37
N PHE A 241 18.68 7.09 -6.56
CA PHE A 241 19.58 5.98 -6.87
C PHE A 241 19.33 4.73 -6.03
N VAL A 242 18.43 4.79 -5.07
CA VAL A 242 18.03 3.63 -4.26
C VAL A 242 16.72 3.04 -4.73
N PRO A 243 16.47 1.73 -4.51
CA PRO A 243 15.23 1.08 -4.91
C PRO A 243 14.01 1.54 -4.11
N GLU A 244 14.21 1.89 -2.85
CA GLU A 244 13.14 2.38 -1.98
C GLU A 244 13.68 3.39 -0.97
N TRP A 245 12.87 4.42 -0.67
CA TRP A 245 13.22 5.41 0.34
C TRP A 245 12.00 5.89 1.12
N LYS A 246 12.27 6.40 2.33
CA LYS A 246 11.33 7.13 3.19
C LYS A 246 11.96 8.43 3.63
N ALA A 247 11.13 9.41 3.95
CA ALA A 247 11.63 10.76 4.23
C ALA A 247 12.52 10.81 5.49
N ASN A 248 12.32 9.89 6.44
CA ASN A 248 13.03 9.89 7.72
C ASN A 248 12.97 8.50 8.41
N PRO A 249 13.71 8.30 9.50
CA PRO A 249 13.70 7.06 10.28
C PRO A 249 12.31 6.66 10.82
N THR A 250 11.51 7.63 11.24
CA THR A 250 10.15 7.41 11.75
C THR A 250 9.26 6.77 10.68
N GLU A 251 9.24 7.33 9.46
CA GLU A 251 8.46 6.77 8.35
C GLU A 251 8.96 5.38 7.92
N THR A 252 10.27 5.14 8.03
CA THR A 252 10.85 3.82 7.77
C THR A 252 10.38 2.79 8.80
N GLY A 253 10.32 3.17 10.07
CA GLY A 253 9.76 2.32 11.13
C GLY A 253 8.27 2.05 10.94
N ILE A 254 7.50 3.06 10.52
CA ILE A 254 6.09 2.93 10.17
C ILE A 254 5.90 1.93 9.02
N LEU A 255 6.72 2.00 7.96
CA LEU A 255 6.69 1.04 6.86
C LEU A 255 6.85 -0.39 7.35
N LEU A 256 7.87 -0.67 8.19
CA LEU A 256 8.09 -2.01 8.74
C LEU A 256 6.92 -2.48 9.59
N ARG A 257 6.35 -1.60 10.42
CA ARG A 257 5.15 -1.89 11.22
C ARG A 257 3.98 -2.29 10.33
N ASP A 258 3.70 -1.50 9.31
CA ASP A 258 2.52 -1.68 8.47
C ASP A 258 2.63 -2.96 7.63
N LEU A 259 3.83 -3.29 7.13
CA LEU A 259 4.09 -4.56 6.44
C LEU A 259 3.85 -5.77 7.35
N ALA A 260 4.30 -5.71 8.61
CA ALA A 260 4.09 -6.79 9.57
C ALA A 260 2.62 -6.90 10.00
N LYS A 261 1.93 -5.77 10.17
CA LYS A 261 0.52 -5.70 10.52
C LYS A 261 -0.36 -6.30 9.42
N ASP A 262 -0.14 -5.95 8.17
CA ASP A 262 -0.85 -6.50 7.01
C ASP A 262 -0.82 -8.03 6.99
N ARG A 263 0.29 -8.64 7.42
CA ARG A 263 0.39 -10.10 7.54
C ARG A 263 -0.49 -10.63 8.65
N VAL A 264 -0.44 -10.04 9.83
CA VAL A 264 -1.25 -10.47 10.99
C VAL A 264 -2.72 -10.43 10.63
N ASP A 265 -3.17 -9.34 10.01
CA ASP A 265 -4.55 -9.16 9.59
C ASP A 265 -4.96 -10.22 8.54
N LYS A 266 -4.09 -10.51 7.57
CA LYS A 266 -4.34 -11.59 6.58
C LYS A 266 -4.42 -12.97 7.22
N LEU A 267 -3.54 -13.28 8.17
CA LEU A 267 -3.58 -14.56 8.88
C LEU A 267 -4.85 -14.72 9.74
N LEU A 268 -5.32 -13.65 10.37
CA LEU A 268 -6.58 -13.64 11.09
C LEU A 268 -7.76 -13.92 10.15
N LEU A 269 -7.84 -13.22 9.02
CA LEU A 269 -8.88 -13.45 8.01
C LEU A 269 -8.87 -14.88 7.47
N VAL A 270 -7.70 -15.48 7.26
CA VAL A 270 -7.58 -16.88 6.83
C VAL A 270 -8.12 -17.83 7.91
N LYS A 271 -7.78 -17.61 9.18
CA LYS A 271 -8.30 -18.42 10.30
C LYS A 271 -9.81 -18.31 10.41
N GLU A 272 -10.37 -17.09 10.41
CA GLU A 272 -11.81 -16.86 10.43
C GLU A 272 -12.53 -17.55 9.27
N ARG A 273 -11.96 -17.45 8.05
CA ARG A 273 -12.49 -18.16 6.88
C ARG A 273 -12.53 -19.66 7.09
N ASP A 274 -11.46 -20.25 7.63
CA ASP A 274 -11.36 -21.69 7.82
C ASP A 274 -12.29 -22.18 8.96
N GLU A 275 -12.49 -21.38 10.00
CA GLU A 275 -13.49 -21.63 11.05
C GLU A 275 -14.93 -21.55 10.50
N LEU A 276 -15.22 -20.55 9.69
CA LEU A 276 -16.50 -20.44 8.99
C LEU A 276 -16.77 -21.61 8.07
N ARG A 277 -15.77 -22.06 7.31
CA ARG A 277 -15.90 -23.26 6.45
C ARG A 277 -16.23 -24.51 7.26
N LYS A 278 -15.56 -24.73 8.39
CA LYS A 278 -15.89 -25.84 9.33
C LYS A 278 -17.32 -25.74 9.85
N SER A 279 -17.74 -24.54 10.23
CA SER A 279 -19.11 -24.31 10.72
C SER A 279 -20.16 -24.59 9.63
N ILE A 280 -19.93 -24.16 8.40
CA ILE A 280 -20.79 -24.46 7.25
C ILE A 280 -20.90 -25.97 7.03
N LEU A 281 -19.77 -26.68 6.98
CA LEU A 281 -19.75 -28.12 6.79
C LEU A 281 -20.54 -28.87 7.87
N ASN A 282 -20.42 -28.44 9.13
CA ASN A 282 -21.18 -29.00 10.24
C ASN A 282 -22.69 -28.73 10.08
N LYS A 283 -23.07 -27.53 9.68
CA LYS A 283 -24.48 -27.19 9.40
C LYS A 283 -25.06 -27.99 8.25
N ASP A 284 -24.31 -28.19 7.18
CA ASP A 284 -24.71 -29.03 6.04
C ASP A 284 -24.96 -30.49 6.45
N ASN A 285 -24.11 -31.03 7.33
CA ASN A 285 -24.31 -32.38 7.86
C ASN A 285 -25.60 -32.47 8.71
N VAL A 286 -25.85 -31.46 9.56
CA VAL A 286 -27.09 -31.40 10.34
C VAL A 286 -28.33 -31.25 9.45
N ILE A 287 -28.25 -30.48 8.39
CA ILE A 287 -29.33 -30.34 7.40
C ILE A 287 -29.60 -31.69 6.72
N LYS A 288 -28.57 -32.37 6.23
CA LYS A 288 -28.70 -33.71 5.62
C LYS A 288 -29.36 -34.74 6.56
N GLU A 289 -29.03 -34.72 7.85
CA GLU A 289 -29.68 -35.58 8.84
C GLU A 289 -31.14 -35.23 9.04
N LYS A 290 -31.45 -33.93 9.15
CA LYS A 290 -32.84 -33.48 9.25
C LYS A 290 -33.68 -33.82 8.02
N ASP A 291 -33.11 -33.72 6.83
CA ASP A 291 -33.76 -34.09 5.58
C ASP A 291 -34.08 -35.59 5.53
N LYS A 292 -33.19 -36.45 6.02
CA LYS A 292 -33.48 -37.90 6.17
C LYS A 292 -34.66 -38.14 7.10
N VAL A 293 -34.67 -37.49 8.26
CA VAL A 293 -35.76 -37.63 9.24
C VAL A 293 -37.10 -37.10 8.67
N LEU A 294 -37.07 -36.01 7.93
CA LEU A 294 -38.23 -35.49 7.26
C LEU A 294 -38.79 -36.49 6.21
N LEU A 295 -37.93 -37.08 5.40
CA LEU A 295 -38.29 -38.07 4.41
C LEU A 295 -38.95 -39.31 5.04
N GLU A 296 -38.47 -39.77 6.18
CA GLU A 296 -39.07 -40.89 6.95
C GLU A 296 -40.45 -40.52 7.52
N LYS A 297 -40.55 -39.30 8.06
CA LYS A 297 -41.87 -38.80 8.54
C LYS A 297 -42.89 -38.67 7.42
N ASP A 298 -42.51 -38.20 6.25
CA ASP A 298 -43.36 -38.09 5.08
C ASP A 298 -43.84 -39.48 4.60
N LYS A 299 -42.96 -40.47 4.59
CA LYS A 299 -43.35 -41.87 4.28
C LYS A 299 -44.38 -42.39 5.26
N THR A 300 -44.15 -42.14 6.57
CA THR A 300 -45.06 -42.58 7.64
C THR A 300 -46.42 -41.89 7.54
N LEU A 301 -46.39 -40.57 7.26
CA LEU A 301 -47.61 -39.78 7.06
C LEU A 301 -48.42 -40.28 5.87
N ASN A 302 -47.78 -40.57 4.74
CA ASN A 302 -48.44 -41.11 3.55
C ASN A 302 -49.05 -42.48 3.81
N GLN A 303 -48.39 -43.36 4.56
CA GLN A 303 -48.96 -44.66 4.99
C GLN A 303 -50.21 -44.49 5.82
N ARG A 304 -50.19 -43.55 6.78
CA ARG A 304 -51.39 -43.24 7.59
C ARG A 304 -52.54 -42.66 6.77
N ILE A 305 -52.25 -41.80 5.80
CA ILE A 305 -53.31 -41.27 4.90
C ILE A 305 -53.96 -42.40 4.12
N VAL A 306 -53.20 -43.38 3.61
CA VAL A 306 -53.77 -44.59 2.91
C VAL A 306 -54.66 -45.40 3.85
N GLN A 307 -54.20 -45.64 5.11
CA GLN A 307 -55.00 -46.36 6.10
C GLN A 307 -56.30 -45.65 6.43
N LEU A 308 -56.26 -44.32 6.62
CA LEU A 308 -57.46 -43.50 6.86
C LEU A 308 -58.45 -43.56 5.72
N LYS A 309 -58.02 -43.51 4.46
CA LYS A 309 -58.88 -43.64 3.27
C LYS A 309 -59.53 -45.06 3.22
N GLN A 310 -58.80 -46.07 3.62
CA GLN A 310 -59.29 -47.45 3.69
C GLN A 310 -60.39 -47.58 4.72
N ILE A 311 -60.18 -47.04 5.96
CA ILE A 311 -61.20 -47.03 7.01
C ILE A 311 -62.44 -46.21 6.60
N GLU A 312 -62.24 -45.07 5.92
CA GLU A 312 -63.33 -44.26 5.42
C GLU A 312 -64.23 -45.00 4.40
N ASN A 313 -63.58 -45.78 3.53
CA ASN A 313 -64.29 -46.62 2.57
C ASN A 313 -65.09 -47.77 3.25
N GLU A 314 -64.48 -48.44 4.22
CA GLU A 314 -65.15 -49.47 5.01
C GLU A 314 -66.36 -48.91 5.80
N LEU A 315 -66.18 -47.72 6.36
CA LEU A 315 -67.23 -47.00 7.08
C LEU A 315 -68.41 -46.62 6.17
N ASN A 316 -68.09 -46.22 4.95
CA ASN A 316 -69.09 -45.90 3.94
C ASN A 316 -69.85 -47.16 3.45
N GLN A 317 -69.16 -48.31 3.32
CA GLN A 317 -69.79 -49.59 3.00
C GLN A 317 -70.75 -50.07 4.11
N LEU A 318 -70.31 -49.94 5.36
CA LEU A 318 -71.12 -50.27 6.52
C LEU A 318 -72.34 -49.36 6.64
N ARG A 319 -72.20 -48.04 6.37
CA ARG A 319 -73.37 -47.12 6.26
C ARG A 319 -74.38 -47.50 5.22
N GLN A 320 -73.93 -47.96 4.02
CA GLN A 320 -74.81 -48.44 3.00
C GLN A 320 -75.55 -49.71 3.41
N GLN A 321 -74.88 -50.65 4.04
CA GLN A 321 -75.48 -51.86 4.56
C GLN A 321 -76.59 -51.60 5.60
N ILE A 322 -76.37 -50.59 6.45
CA ILE A 322 -77.37 -50.19 7.48
C ILE A 322 -78.56 -49.50 6.83
N THR A 323 -78.33 -48.73 5.82
CA THR A 323 -79.45 -48.01 5.14
C THR A 323 -80.48 -49.01 4.57
N ASN A 324 -80.03 -50.23 4.23
CA ASN A 324 -80.82 -51.27 3.60
C ASN A 324 -81.36 -52.32 4.64
N ASN A 325 -81.18 -52.14 5.96
CA ASN A 325 -81.59 -53.13 6.97
C ASN A 325 -82.80 -52.66 7.74
N PRO A 326 -83.84 -53.53 7.91
CA PRO A 326 -85.09 -53.21 8.63
C PRO A 326 -84.96 -52.88 10.12
N TYR A 327 -83.80 -53.11 10.72
CA TYR A 327 -83.47 -52.77 12.11
C TYR A 327 -82.68 -51.45 12.24
N LYS A 328 -83.01 -50.51 11.39
CA LYS A 328 -82.21 -49.26 11.16
C LYS A 328 -81.85 -48.45 12.35
N GLU A 329 -82.73 -48.26 13.36
CA GLU A 329 -82.49 -47.41 14.50
C GLU A 329 -81.46 -47.93 15.54
N LYS A 330 -81.61 -49.20 15.91
CA LYS A 330 -80.68 -49.84 16.89
C LYS A 330 -79.25 -49.99 16.32
N LEU A 331 -79.15 -50.21 15.03
CA LEU A 331 -77.91 -50.38 14.37
C LEU A 331 -77.19 -49.04 14.13
N GLN A 332 -77.90 -47.92 13.92
CA GLN A 332 -77.33 -46.59 13.82
C GLN A 332 -76.72 -46.14 15.16
N ILE A 333 -77.31 -46.40 16.31
CA ILE A 333 -76.78 -46.10 17.63
C ILE A 333 -75.48 -46.90 17.85
N ALA A 334 -75.44 -48.19 17.50
CA ALA A 334 -74.25 -49.01 17.68
C ALA A 334 -73.06 -48.53 16.82
N ILE A 335 -73.31 -48.12 15.59
CA ILE A 335 -72.25 -47.59 14.68
C ILE A 335 -71.73 -46.24 15.13
N PHE A 336 -72.63 -45.35 15.58
CA PHE A 336 -72.21 -44.07 16.14
C PHE A 336 -71.29 -44.27 17.33
N LEU A 337 -71.61 -45.20 18.25
CA LEU A 337 -70.77 -45.54 19.38
C LEU A 337 -69.40 -46.14 18.95
N CYS A 338 -69.34 -47.01 17.94
CA CYS A 338 -68.08 -47.53 17.37
C CYS A 338 -67.24 -46.44 16.70
N ALA A 339 -67.83 -45.49 15.94
CA ALA A 339 -67.13 -44.39 15.33
C ALA A 339 -66.54 -43.40 16.34
N VAL A 340 -67.27 -43.13 17.43
CA VAL A 340 -66.75 -42.29 18.53
C VAL A 340 -65.60 -43.00 19.27
N LEU A 341 -65.71 -44.33 19.52
CA LEU A 341 -64.61 -45.11 20.10
C LEU A 341 -63.35 -45.12 19.20
N LEU A 342 -63.50 -45.29 17.90
CA LEU A 342 -62.38 -45.20 16.95
C LEU A 342 -61.74 -43.82 16.89
N LEU A 343 -62.50 -42.74 16.97
CA LEU A 343 -61.97 -41.38 17.06
C LEU A 343 -61.19 -41.13 18.37
N ILE A 344 -61.64 -41.68 19.49
CA ILE A 344 -60.93 -41.60 20.77
C ILE A 344 -59.61 -42.37 20.70
N ILE A 345 -59.58 -43.58 20.10
CA ILE A 345 -58.36 -44.36 19.93
C ILE A 345 -57.37 -43.63 19.04
N ILE A 346 -57.82 -43.03 17.93
CA ILE A 346 -56.96 -42.23 17.05
C ILE A 346 -56.39 -41.01 17.76
N LEU A 347 -57.17 -40.32 18.57
CA LEU A 347 -56.72 -39.18 19.39
C LEU A 347 -55.69 -39.59 20.43
N LEU A 348 -55.88 -40.75 21.11
CA LEU A 348 -54.91 -41.30 22.08
C LEU A 348 -53.61 -41.79 21.42
N CYS A 349 -53.63 -42.14 20.13
CA CYS A 349 -52.43 -42.50 19.38
C CYS A 349 -51.67 -41.31 18.76
N ILE A 350 -52.22 -40.11 18.83
CA ILE A 350 -51.61 -38.86 18.28
C ILE A 350 -50.96 -38.04 19.39
N ILE A 351 -51.34 -38.25 20.66
CA ILE A 351 -50.68 -37.70 21.85
C ILE A 351 -49.51 -38.59 22.29
#